data_4077ecf592cc006c8d29a43b0c749609
#
_entry.id   4077ecf592cc006c8d29a43b0c749609
#
_cell.length_a   1.000
_cell.length_b   1.000
_cell.length_c   1.000
_cell.angle_alpha   90.00
_cell.angle_beta   90.00
_cell.angle_gamma   90.00
#
_symmetry.space_group_name_H-M   'P 1'
#
loop_
_entity.id
_entity.type
_entity.pdbx_description
1 polymer ?
#
loop_
_entity_poly.entity_id
_entity_poly.type
_entity_poly.pdbx_seq_one_letter_code
_entity_poly.pdbx_strand_id
1 'polypeptide(L)'
;MKRISVGVIGAGKHGQRYVQHLRDDVPELALGAFCRRDPVAGSAQARSLGVAFHADWQALVADPAVEAVIAVVPPTLHPPIAAAAVAARKPFLIEKPLAPTGAAARDVAQSIRAAGVPCLMAHTLRWNTVVRALRDRLPELGPLRALGLSQRFEPSSLGWIDDPAVSGGGIILHTGVHSFDLVRWLTGREVVRVWCRVLRADTSRTEDNFVAILELEGGEPLVTVSGSRSTAGRSGLVDVAGARGQLVGDHALGFAYAVRGLERSPLALPDMVPTVREALRAFARLLVAGEPPPVTIEDGVQAVLIAEACRASAEAGEPRAVSLPSAAV
;
A
#
# COMPACT_ATOMS: atom_id res chain seq x y z
N MET A 1 12.16 -9.52 27.05
CA MET A 1 11.76 -10.34 25.89
C MET A 1 12.85 -10.30 24.82
N LYS A 2 13.14 -11.43 24.15
CA LYS A 2 14.03 -11.43 22.97
C LYS A 2 13.38 -10.62 21.87
N ARG A 3 14.10 -9.66 21.29
CA ARG A 3 13.66 -8.88 20.12
C ARG A 3 13.87 -9.71 18.86
N ILE A 4 12.92 -9.62 17.92
CA ILE A 4 13.05 -10.29 16.62
C ILE A 4 13.97 -9.47 15.73
N SER A 5 15.02 -10.08 15.21
CA SER A 5 16.01 -9.43 14.33
C SER A 5 15.44 -9.29 12.91
N VAL A 6 15.32 -8.04 12.45
CA VAL A 6 14.70 -7.70 11.15
C VAL A 6 15.73 -7.18 10.17
N GLY A 7 15.71 -7.71 8.95
CA GLY A 7 16.47 -7.20 7.82
C GLY A 7 15.62 -6.28 6.93
N VAL A 8 16.11 -5.07 6.61
CA VAL A 8 15.41 -4.13 5.73
C VAL A 8 16.05 -4.12 4.34
N ILE A 9 15.31 -4.53 3.32
CA ILE A 9 15.74 -4.47 1.93
C ILE A 9 15.20 -3.17 1.32
N GLY A 10 16.11 -2.30 0.85
CA GLY A 10 15.74 -1.02 0.27
C GLY A 10 15.75 0.16 1.25
N ALA A 11 16.85 0.36 1.98
CA ALA A 11 17.04 1.48 2.90
C ALA A 11 17.25 2.85 2.23
N GLY A 12 16.53 3.12 1.12
CA GLY A 12 16.45 4.43 0.45
C GLY A 12 15.51 5.40 1.17
N LYS A 13 15.10 6.50 0.50
CA LYS A 13 14.27 7.57 1.10
C LYS A 13 13.03 7.05 1.85
N HIS A 14 12.31 6.09 1.27
CA HIS A 14 11.13 5.51 1.93
C HIS A 14 11.53 4.49 3.01
N GLY A 15 12.50 3.62 2.74
CA GLY A 15 12.98 2.62 3.70
C GLY A 15 13.62 3.21 4.95
N GLN A 16 14.15 4.44 4.90
CA GLN A 16 14.63 5.15 6.10
C GLN A 16 13.54 5.33 7.16
N ARG A 17 12.29 5.46 6.77
CA ARG A 17 11.16 5.53 7.71
C ARG A 17 11.00 4.23 8.50
N TYR A 18 11.17 3.08 7.82
CA TYR A 18 11.17 1.76 8.47
C TYR A 18 12.35 1.60 9.43
N VAL A 19 13.56 1.96 8.98
CA VAL A 19 14.77 1.92 9.80
C VAL A 19 14.60 2.77 11.07
N GLN A 20 14.09 3.99 10.94
CA GLN A 20 13.85 4.88 12.07
C GLN A 20 12.88 4.27 13.06
N HIS A 21 11.68 3.85 12.63
CA HIS A 21 10.66 3.30 13.53
C HIS A 21 11.05 1.97 14.16
N LEU A 22 11.84 1.12 13.47
CA LEU A 22 12.42 -0.09 14.08
C LEU A 22 13.34 0.21 15.24
N ARG A 23 14.04 1.35 15.21
CA ARG A 23 14.95 1.75 16.28
C ARG A 23 14.22 2.43 17.43
N ASP A 24 13.28 3.29 17.12
CA ASP A 24 12.76 4.28 18.06
C ASP A 24 11.37 3.90 18.62
N ASP A 25 10.55 3.13 17.90
CA ASP A 25 9.11 3.05 18.20
C ASP A 25 8.54 1.64 18.35
N VAL A 26 9.28 0.58 17.98
CA VAL A 26 8.77 -0.81 17.97
C VAL A 26 9.76 -1.72 18.71
N PRO A 27 9.66 -1.76 20.04
CA PRO A 27 10.65 -2.43 20.89
C PRO A 27 10.70 -3.95 20.73
N GLU A 28 9.66 -4.57 20.18
CA GLU A 28 9.60 -6.01 19.89
C GLU A 28 10.51 -6.40 18.71
N LEU A 29 10.79 -5.48 17.81
CA LEU A 29 11.64 -5.68 16.64
C LEU A 29 13.00 -5.00 16.83
N ALA A 30 14.04 -5.58 16.27
CA ALA A 30 15.38 -5.01 16.24
C ALA A 30 15.85 -4.91 14.79
N LEU A 31 16.33 -3.74 14.37
CA LEU A 31 17.07 -3.64 13.12
C LEU A 31 18.38 -4.44 13.25
N GLY A 32 18.47 -5.59 12.57
CA GLY A 32 19.66 -6.45 12.58
C GLY A 32 20.56 -6.22 11.38
N ALA A 33 19.97 -5.99 10.22
CA ALA A 33 20.69 -5.79 8.97
C ALA A 33 19.91 -4.90 8.01
N PHE A 34 20.58 -4.34 7.01
CA PHE A 34 19.89 -3.81 5.85
C PHE A 34 20.68 -3.97 4.56
N CYS A 35 19.96 -3.88 3.43
CA CYS A 35 20.49 -3.90 2.09
C CYS A 35 20.13 -2.60 1.36
N ARG A 36 21.11 -2.07 0.61
CA ARG A 36 20.96 -0.84 -0.16
C ARG A 36 21.80 -0.94 -1.44
N ARG A 37 21.27 -0.40 -2.56
CA ARG A 37 21.95 -0.43 -3.88
C ARG A 37 23.33 0.22 -3.87
N ASP A 38 23.48 1.34 -3.16
CA ASP A 38 24.75 2.06 -3.02
C ASP A 38 25.58 1.43 -1.87
N PRO A 39 26.64 0.67 -2.15
CA PRO A 39 27.39 -0.03 -1.13
C PRO A 39 28.23 0.91 -0.25
N VAL A 40 28.67 2.04 -0.77
CA VAL A 40 29.47 3.01 -0.01
C VAL A 40 28.60 3.70 1.03
N ALA A 41 27.48 4.29 0.58
CA ALA A 41 26.53 4.91 1.48
C ALA A 41 25.87 3.87 2.42
N GLY A 42 25.64 2.64 1.94
CA GLY A 42 25.09 1.55 2.75
C GLY A 42 26.04 1.14 3.88
N SER A 43 27.30 0.89 3.59
CA SER A 43 28.30 0.51 4.59
C SER A 43 28.55 1.64 5.62
N ALA A 44 28.57 2.89 5.19
CA ALA A 44 28.70 4.03 6.09
C ALA A 44 27.51 4.13 7.05
N GLN A 45 26.29 3.96 6.52
CA GLN A 45 25.06 3.96 7.30
C GLN A 45 25.01 2.78 8.29
N ALA A 46 25.40 1.57 7.88
CA ALA A 46 25.44 0.39 8.75
C ALA A 46 26.37 0.60 9.96
N ARG A 47 27.57 1.13 9.70
CA ARG A 47 28.50 1.47 10.79
C ARG A 47 27.90 2.48 11.77
N SER A 48 27.22 3.52 11.28
CA SER A 48 26.60 4.53 12.14
C SER A 48 25.45 3.96 12.98
N LEU A 49 24.80 2.91 12.49
CA LEU A 49 23.65 2.26 13.15
C LEU A 49 24.07 1.06 14.01
N GLY A 50 25.32 0.58 13.89
CA GLY A 50 25.80 -0.61 14.60
C GLY A 50 25.13 -1.91 14.13
N VAL A 51 24.78 -2.02 12.83
CA VAL A 51 24.08 -3.17 12.24
C VAL A 51 24.82 -3.74 11.03
N ALA A 52 24.46 -4.96 10.62
CA ALA A 52 25.05 -5.58 9.44
C ALA A 52 24.59 -4.90 8.15
N PHE A 53 25.50 -4.89 7.16
CA PHE A 53 25.21 -4.42 5.80
C PHE A 53 25.41 -5.55 4.80
N HIS A 54 24.44 -5.74 3.92
CA HIS A 54 24.53 -6.65 2.78
C HIS A 54 24.45 -5.84 1.48
N ALA A 55 25.37 -6.12 0.55
CA ALA A 55 25.40 -5.44 -0.75
C ALA A 55 24.25 -5.88 -1.67
N ASP A 56 23.74 -7.11 -1.47
CA ASP A 56 22.61 -7.67 -2.19
C ASP A 56 21.55 -8.19 -1.22
N TRP A 57 20.33 -8.25 -1.69
CA TRP A 57 19.18 -8.66 -0.88
C TRP A 57 19.15 -10.19 -0.68
N GLN A 58 19.76 -10.98 -1.57
CA GLN A 58 19.84 -12.44 -1.44
C GLN A 58 20.67 -12.81 -0.21
N ALA A 59 21.81 -12.20 -0.04
CA ALA A 59 22.67 -12.39 1.13
C ALA A 59 21.95 -11.97 2.43
N LEU A 60 21.18 -10.88 2.41
CA LEU A 60 20.39 -10.47 3.57
C LEU A 60 19.32 -11.51 3.93
N VAL A 61 18.58 -12.02 2.93
CA VAL A 61 17.55 -13.04 3.17
C VAL A 61 18.17 -14.36 3.64
N ALA A 62 19.36 -14.71 3.18
CA ALA A 62 20.07 -15.93 3.58
C ALA A 62 20.74 -15.83 4.96
N ASP A 63 20.95 -14.63 5.51
CA ASP A 63 21.65 -14.42 6.78
C ASP A 63 20.85 -15.04 7.95
N PRO A 64 21.40 -16.03 8.67
CA PRO A 64 20.69 -16.68 9.79
C PRO A 64 20.45 -15.72 10.97
N ALA A 65 21.18 -14.61 11.08
CA ALA A 65 20.95 -13.58 12.09
C ALA A 65 19.71 -12.72 11.81
N VAL A 66 19.16 -12.76 10.59
CA VAL A 66 17.91 -12.10 10.19
C VAL A 66 16.75 -13.06 10.36
N GLU A 67 15.86 -12.77 11.30
CA GLU A 67 14.70 -13.63 11.63
C GLU A 67 13.45 -13.27 10.80
N ALA A 68 13.33 -12.00 10.36
CA ALA A 68 12.23 -11.52 9.52
C ALA A 68 12.72 -10.45 8.51
N VAL A 69 11.98 -10.24 7.42
CA VAL A 69 12.38 -9.34 6.33
C VAL A 69 11.35 -8.25 6.10
N ILE A 70 11.82 -7.05 5.78
CA ILE A 70 10.98 -5.93 5.32
C ILE A 70 11.46 -5.52 3.93
N ALA A 71 10.60 -5.63 2.91
CA ALA A 71 10.91 -5.28 1.52
C ALA A 71 10.33 -3.92 1.15
N VAL A 72 11.21 -2.93 0.92
CA VAL A 72 10.87 -1.54 0.55
C VAL A 72 11.61 -1.17 -0.74
N VAL A 73 11.24 -1.82 -1.83
CA VAL A 73 11.95 -1.78 -3.11
C VAL A 73 10.98 -1.48 -4.27
N PRO A 74 11.47 -1.24 -5.49
CA PRO A 74 10.60 -1.18 -6.66
C PRO A 74 9.78 -2.48 -6.85
N PRO A 75 8.55 -2.39 -7.38
CA PRO A 75 7.61 -3.52 -7.46
C PRO A 75 8.13 -4.75 -8.18
N THR A 76 9.00 -4.57 -9.18
CA THR A 76 9.60 -5.68 -9.95
C THR A 76 10.51 -6.57 -9.10
N LEU A 77 11.00 -6.09 -7.95
CA LEU A 77 11.82 -6.85 -7.01
C LEU A 77 10.98 -7.57 -5.93
N HIS A 78 9.71 -7.25 -5.77
CA HIS A 78 8.87 -7.88 -4.76
C HIS A 78 8.70 -9.39 -4.97
N PRO A 79 8.36 -9.89 -6.20
CA PRO A 79 8.18 -11.33 -6.41
C PRO A 79 9.44 -12.17 -6.10
N PRO A 80 10.65 -11.84 -6.59
CA PRO A 80 11.84 -12.63 -6.27
C PRO A 80 12.23 -12.56 -4.78
N ILE A 81 12.04 -11.41 -4.12
CA ILE A 81 12.28 -11.29 -2.67
C ILE A 81 11.28 -12.12 -1.87
N ALA A 82 9.99 -12.08 -2.21
CA ALA A 82 8.98 -12.91 -1.59
C ALA A 82 9.29 -14.41 -1.74
N ALA A 83 9.66 -14.84 -2.94
CA ALA A 83 10.05 -16.23 -3.19
C ALA A 83 11.25 -16.67 -2.33
N ALA A 84 12.26 -15.83 -2.20
CA ALA A 84 13.43 -16.11 -1.35
C ALA A 84 13.06 -16.15 0.15
N ALA A 85 12.22 -15.21 0.63
CA ALA A 85 11.76 -15.19 2.02
C ALA A 85 10.93 -16.45 2.35
N VAL A 86 10.06 -16.86 1.42
CA VAL A 86 9.28 -18.10 1.52
C VAL A 86 10.19 -19.34 1.59
N ALA A 87 11.18 -19.42 0.69
CA ALA A 87 12.15 -20.52 0.68
C ALA A 87 12.98 -20.58 1.98
N ALA A 88 13.35 -19.43 2.52
CA ALA A 88 14.05 -19.31 3.79
C ALA A 88 13.12 -19.45 5.02
N ARG A 89 11.81 -19.62 4.81
CA ARG A 89 10.75 -19.65 5.85
C ARG A 89 10.77 -18.45 6.79
N LYS A 90 11.17 -17.28 6.27
CA LYS A 90 11.24 -16.03 7.04
C LYS A 90 9.95 -15.23 6.87
N PRO A 91 9.27 -14.88 7.96
CA PRO A 91 8.17 -13.93 7.94
C PRO A 91 8.61 -12.63 7.29
N PHE A 92 7.69 -11.95 6.57
CA PHE A 92 8.04 -10.70 5.94
C PHE A 92 6.90 -9.68 5.84
N LEU A 93 7.28 -8.41 5.86
CA LEU A 93 6.44 -7.28 5.49
C LEU A 93 6.86 -6.81 4.11
N ILE A 94 5.90 -6.63 3.21
CA ILE A 94 6.16 -6.19 1.83
C ILE A 94 5.42 -4.90 1.51
N GLU A 95 6.14 -3.94 0.94
CA GLU A 95 5.57 -2.68 0.48
C GLU A 95 4.66 -2.87 -0.74
N LYS A 96 3.75 -1.94 -0.87
CA LYS A 96 2.87 -1.89 -2.04
C LYS A 96 3.60 -1.25 -3.26
N PRO A 97 3.18 -1.55 -4.48
CA PRO A 97 2.26 -2.61 -4.86
C PRO A 97 2.92 -3.98 -4.71
N LEU A 98 2.13 -5.03 -4.49
CA LEU A 98 2.63 -6.39 -4.27
C LEU A 98 3.52 -6.90 -5.39
N ALA A 99 3.15 -6.60 -6.64
CA ALA A 99 3.86 -7.00 -7.85
C ALA A 99 3.53 -6.04 -9.00
N PRO A 100 4.28 -6.08 -10.12
CA PRO A 100 3.99 -5.25 -11.28
C PRO A 100 2.76 -5.69 -12.09
N THR A 101 2.34 -6.97 -11.98
CA THR A 101 1.20 -7.56 -12.72
C THR A 101 0.33 -8.42 -11.81
N GLY A 102 -0.92 -8.61 -12.22
CA GLY A 102 -1.87 -9.47 -11.51
C GLY A 102 -1.42 -10.95 -11.47
N ALA A 103 -0.82 -11.46 -12.53
CA ALA A 103 -0.27 -12.81 -12.56
C ALA A 103 0.82 -12.98 -11.49
N ALA A 104 1.85 -12.12 -11.49
CA ALA A 104 2.92 -12.16 -10.51
C ALA A 104 2.41 -11.97 -9.06
N ALA A 105 1.39 -11.14 -8.86
CA ALA A 105 0.77 -10.96 -7.55
C ALA A 105 0.08 -12.26 -7.06
N ARG A 106 -0.64 -12.96 -7.94
CA ARG A 106 -1.27 -14.26 -7.64
C ARG A 106 -0.23 -15.33 -7.31
N ASP A 107 0.86 -15.42 -8.08
CA ASP A 107 1.94 -16.38 -7.85
C ASP A 107 2.61 -16.16 -6.48
N VAL A 108 2.88 -14.91 -6.13
CA VAL A 108 3.40 -14.53 -4.80
C VAL A 108 2.43 -14.98 -3.70
N ALA A 109 1.15 -14.64 -3.80
CA ALA A 109 0.16 -15.01 -2.81
C ALA A 109 0.00 -16.54 -2.67
N GLN A 110 0.01 -17.26 -3.79
CA GLN A 110 -0.06 -18.73 -3.78
C GLN A 110 1.15 -19.35 -3.08
N SER A 111 2.36 -18.85 -3.36
CA SER A 111 3.58 -19.38 -2.71
C SER A 111 3.59 -19.14 -1.21
N ILE A 112 3.14 -17.96 -0.76
CA ILE A 112 3.03 -17.62 0.67
C ILE A 112 2.03 -18.55 1.37
N ARG A 113 0.84 -18.73 0.79
CA ARG A 113 -0.19 -19.63 1.35
C ARG A 113 0.28 -21.07 1.44
N ALA A 114 0.86 -21.58 0.35
CA ALA A 114 1.36 -22.96 0.29
C ALA A 114 2.44 -23.23 1.34
N ALA A 115 3.28 -22.25 1.63
CA ALA A 115 4.35 -22.37 2.62
C ALA A 115 3.90 -22.05 4.06
N GLY A 116 2.75 -21.40 4.25
CA GLY A 116 2.29 -20.94 5.56
C GLY A 116 3.22 -19.90 6.21
N VAL A 117 3.95 -19.12 5.42
CA VAL A 117 4.86 -18.10 5.94
C VAL A 117 4.07 -16.84 6.32
N PRO A 118 4.20 -16.31 7.55
CA PRO A 118 3.52 -15.09 7.96
C PRO A 118 3.94 -13.90 7.09
N CYS A 119 2.96 -13.18 6.55
CA CYS A 119 3.19 -12.02 5.70
C CYS A 119 2.21 -10.89 6.01
N LEU A 120 2.72 -9.65 6.02
CA LEU A 120 1.91 -8.43 6.13
C LEU A 120 2.11 -7.57 4.88
N MET A 121 0.99 -7.17 4.25
CA MET A 121 1.00 -6.21 3.15
C MET A 121 0.96 -4.76 3.66
N ALA A 122 1.79 -3.86 3.12
CA ALA A 122 1.89 -2.49 3.62
C ALA A 122 0.93 -1.50 2.91
N HIS A 123 -0.39 -1.77 2.92
CA HIS A 123 -1.38 -0.74 2.59
C HIS A 123 -1.56 0.22 3.76
N THR A 124 -0.57 1.06 3.98
CA THR A 124 -0.41 1.85 5.20
C THR A 124 -1.50 2.90 5.43
N LEU A 125 -2.28 3.29 4.41
CA LEU A 125 -3.41 4.22 4.59
C LEU A 125 -4.54 3.64 5.46
N ARG A 126 -4.65 2.33 5.63
CA ARG A 126 -5.59 1.74 6.60
C ARG A 126 -5.29 2.14 8.06
N TRP A 127 -4.09 2.65 8.36
CA TRP A 127 -3.73 3.19 9.69
C TRP A 127 -3.79 4.71 9.76
N ASN A 128 -4.11 5.39 8.65
CA ASN A 128 -4.22 6.85 8.69
C ASN A 128 -5.37 7.31 9.61
N THR A 129 -5.10 8.27 10.47
CA THR A 129 -6.04 8.75 11.49
C THR A 129 -7.35 9.25 10.87
N VAL A 130 -7.28 10.04 9.79
CA VAL A 130 -8.48 10.56 9.10
C VAL A 130 -9.29 9.43 8.49
N VAL A 131 -8.64 8.52 7.76
CA VAL A 131 -9.31 7.40 7.09
C VAL A 131 -10.02 6.51 8.12
N ARG A 132 -9.40 6.22 9.25
CA ARG A 132 -10.02 5.46 10.35
C ARG A 132 -11.21 6.20 10.95
N ALA A 133 -11.07 7.48 11.25
CA ALA A 133 -12.16 8.28 11.80
C ALA A 133 -13.38 8.31 10.86
N LEU A 134 -13.16 8.41 9.55
CA LEU A 134 -14.24 8.31 8.56
C LEU A 134 -14.88 6.91 8.58
N ARG A 135 -14.06 5.85 8.56
CA ARG A 135 -14.54 4.46 8.55
C ARG A 135 -15.40 4.15 9.76
N ASP A 136 -14.97 4.53 10.95
CA ASP A 136 -15.68 4.26 12.20
C ASP A 136 -17.08 4.90 12.23
N ARG A 137 -17.27 5.96 11.45
CA ARG A 137 -18.54 6.68 11.34
C ARG A 137 -19.41 6.33 10.13
N LEU A 138 -18.93 5.47 9.21
CA LEU A 138 -19.72 5.04 8.05
C LEU A 138 -21.12 4.50 8.43
N PRO A 139 -21.32 3.75 9.53
CA PRO A 139 -22.66 3.27 9.92
C PRO A 139 -23.67 4.40 10.17
N GLU A 140 -23.20 5.61 10.53
CA GLU A 140 -24.10 6.77 10.75
C GLU A 140 -24.72 7.27 9.46
N LEU A 141 -24.09 7.01 8.30
CA LEU A 141 -24.58 7.45 6.98
C LEU A 141 -25.75 6.59 6.45
N GLY A 142 -26.01 5.42 7.05
CA GLY A 142 -26.93 4.44 6.50
C GLY A 142 -26.42 3.82 5.19
N PRO A 143 -27.30 3.37 4.28
CA PRO A 143 -26.89 2.85 2.99
C PRO A 143 -26.01 3.86 2.24
N LEU A 144 -24.80 3.44 1.86
CA LEU A 144 -23.88 4.27 1.10
C LEU A 144 -24.40 4.46 -0.33
N ARG A 145 -24.22 5.64 -0.89
CA ARG A 145 -24.67 6.02 -2.24
C ARG A 145 -23.51 6.36 -3.16
N ALA A 146 -22.51 7.06 -2.65
CA ALA A 146 -21.32 7.42 -3.42
C ALA A 146 -20.08 7.41 -2.54
N LEU A 147 -18.93 7.08 -3.16
CA LEU A 147 -17.60 7.15 -2.57
C LEU A 147 -16.64 7.75 -3.59
N GLY A 148 -16.01 8.86 -3.23
CA GLY A 148 -14.97 9.53 -4.01
C GLY A 148 -13.62 9.48 -3.30
N LEU A 149 -12.57 9.05 -4.01
CA LEU A 149 -11.20 9.17 -3.52
C LEU A 149 -10.34 9.92 -4.54
N SER A 150 -9.59 10.89 -4.05
CA SER A 150 -8.62 11.57 -4.90
C SER A 150 -7.29 11.77 -4.19
N GLN A 151 -6.19 11.49 -4.90
CA GLN A 151 -4.85 11.73 -4.40
C GLN A 151 -4.08 12.64 -5.36
N ARG A 152 -3.45 13.68 -4.81
CA ARG A 152 -2.65 14.66 -5.56
C ARG A 152 -1.27 14.73 -4.95
N PHE A 153 -0.26 14.74 -5.82
CA PHE A 153 1.15 14.82 -5.44
C PHE A 153 1.90 15.70 -6.41
N GLU A 154 3.00 16.23 -5.93
CA GLU A 154 4.00 16.88 -6.74
C GLU A 154 4.72 15.85 -7.65
N PRO A 155 5.30 16.28 -8.78
CA PRO A 155 6.12 15.43 -9.64
C PRO A 155 7.21 14.71 -8.84
N SER A 156 7.44 13.44 -9.17
CA SER A 156 8.46 12.66 -8.51
C SER A 156 9.86 13.00 -9.00
N SER A 157 10.80 13.20 -8.09
CA SER A 157 12.24 13.31 -8.42
C SER A 157 12.92 11.95 -8.66
N LEU A 158 12.20 10.83 -8.52
CA LEU A 158 12.75 9.48 -8.68
C LEU A 158 12.61 9.05 -10.14
N GLY A 159 13.69 9.09 -10.91
CA GLY A 159 13.68 8.77 -12.34
C GLY A 159 13.18 7.36 -12.68
N TRP A 160 13.35 6.38 -11.79
CA TRP A 160 12.87 5.02 -12.01
C TRP A 160 11.34 4.88 -12.05
N ILE A 161 10.60 5.87 -11.55
CA ILE A 161 9.13 5.85 -11.55
C ILE A 161 8.54 5.90 -12.96
N ASP A 162 9.22 6.60 -13.88
CA ASP A 162 8.83 6.66 -15.30
C ASP A 162 9.47 5.53 -16.15
N ASP A 163 10.18 4.61 -15.54
CA ASP A 163 10.72 3.42 -16.21
C ASP A 163 9.83 2.18 -15.93
N PRO A 164 8.96 1.77 -16.87
CA PRO A 164 8.03 0.65 -16.66
C PRO A 164 8.74 -0.69 -16.40
N ALA A 165 9.99 -0.87 -16.85
CA ALA A 165 10.77 -2.07 -16.56
C ALA A 165 11.18 -2.17 -15.08
N VAL A 166 11.22 -1.05 -14.36
CA VAL A 166 11.54 -0.99 -12.93
C VAL A 166 10.31 -0.75 -12.08
N SER A 167 9.47 0.19 -12.51
CA SER A 167 8.28 0.61 -11.79
C SER A 167 7.08 -0.34 -11.96
N GLY A 168 7.04 -1.11 -13.06
CA GLY A 168 5.90 -1.94 -13.43
C GLY A 168 4.68 -1.15 -13.95
N GLY A 169 4.69 0.19 -13.89
CA GLY A 169 3.61 1.07 -14.32
C GLY A 169 3.71 2.46 -13.71
N GLY A 170 2.71 3.31 -13.98
CA GLY A 170 2.65 4.68 -13.50
C GLY A 170 1.87 4.86 -12.20
N ILE A 171 1.16 5.99 -12.12
CA ILE A 171 0.45 6.39 -10.90
C ILE A 171 -0.69 5.44 -10.51
N ILE A 172 -1.33 4.77 -11.46
CA ILE A 172 -2.38 3.78 -11.17
C ILE A 172 -1.81 2.69 -10.25
N LEU A 173 -0.63 2.15 -10.60
CA LEU A 173 0.01 1.10 -9.82
C LEU A 173 0.68 1.63 -8.54
N HIS A 174 1.31 2.83 -8.57
CA HIS A 174 2.05 3.33 -7.41
C HIS A 174 1.18 4.03 -6.37
N THR A 175 0.11 4.69 -6.79
CA THR A 175 -0.78 5.50 -5.93
C THR A 175 -2.19 4.94 -5.91
N GLY A 176 -2.73 4.58 -7.08
CA GLY A 176 -4.08 4.05 -7.23
C GLY A 176 -4.34 2.81 -6.36
N VAL A 177 -3.37 1.93 -6.20
CA VAL A 177 -3.49 0.73 -5.34
C VAL A 177 -3.86 1.06 -3.89
N HIS A 178 -3.45 2.21 -3.36
CA HIS A 178 -3.91 2.65 -2.04
C HIS A 178 -5.40 2.98 -2.04
N SER A 179 -5.87 3.69 -3.06
CA SER A 179 -7.28 4.04 -3.17
C SER A 179 -8.15 2.82 -3.45
N PHE A 180 -7.69 1.89 -4.28
CA PHE A 180 -8.40 0.64 -4.57
C PHE A 180 -8.53 -0.24 -3.32
N ASP A 181 -7.47 -0.32 -2.52
CA ASP A 181 -7.50 -0.98 -1.22
C ASP A 181 -8.49 -0.29 -0.27
N LEU A 182 -8.48 1.05 -0.18
CA LEU A 182 -9.41 1.79 0.66
C LEU A 182 -10.87 1.64 0.22
N VAL A 183 -11.16 1.59 -1.08
CA VAL A 183 -12.53 1.33 -1.58
C VAL A 183 -13.04 0.01 -1.01
N ARG A 184 -12.28 -1.06 -1.15
CA ARG A 184 -12.64 -2.38 -0.63
C ARG A 184 -12.79 -2.37 0.89
N TRP A 185 -11.85 -1.76 1.59
CA TRP A 185 -11.82 -1.72 3.06
C TRP A 185 -12.93 -0.87 3.68
N LEU A 186 -13.33 0.24 3.04
CA LEU A 186 -14.40 1.12 3.51
C LEU A 186 -15.78 0.56 3.19
N THR A 187 -15.95 -0.10 2.04
CA THR A 187 -17.26 -0.61 1.60
C THR A 187 -17.50 -2.06 2.02
N GLY A 188 -16.43 -2.84 2.28
CA GLY A 188 -16.51 -4.28 2.50
C GLY A 188 -16.91 -5.06 1.24
N ARG A 189 -16.76 -4.48 0.04
CA ARG A 189 -17.18 -5.06 -1.24
C ARG A 189 -16.03 -5.14 -2.22
N GLU A 190 -16.09 -6.14 -3.10
CA GLU A 190 -15.11 -6.30 -4.18
C GLU A 190 -15.44 -5.39 -5.37
N VAL A 191 -14.38 -4.94 -6.07
CA VAL A 191 -14.49 -4.23 -7.34
C VAL A 191 -14.59 -5.27 -8.45
N VAL A 192 -15.68 -5.25 -9.22
CA VAL A 192 -15.95 -6.24 -10.26
C VAL A 192 -15.69 -5.72 -11.69
N ARG A 193 -15.77 -4.40 -11.88
CA ARG A 193 -15.54 -3.77 -13.19
C ARG A 193 -15.01 -2.35 -13.02
N VAL A 194 -14.23 -1.89 -14.00
CA VAL A 194 -13.66 -0.54 -14.00
C VAL A 194 -13.79 0.11 -15.38
N TRP A 195 -13.94 1.44 -15.40
CA TRP A 195 -13.71 2.28 -16.57
C TRP A 195 -12.69 3.35 -16.20
N CYS A 196 -11.62 3.50 -16.99
CA CYS A 196 -10.49 4.33 -16.64
C CYS A 196 -10.00 5.19 -17.82
N ARG A 197 -9.55 6.39 -17.51
CA ARG A 197 -8.83 7.27 -18.46
C ARG A 197 -7.53 7.72 -17.81
N VAL A 198 -6.51 7.91 -18.63
CA VAL A 198 -5.18 8.33 -18.21
C VAL A 198 -4.69 9.54 -18.99
N LEU A 199 -3.75 10.27 -18.40
CA LEU A 199 -3.01 11.34 -19.05
C LEU A 199 -1.53 11.20 -18.63
N ARG A 200 -0.63 11.57 -19.54
CA ARG A 200 0.79 11.82 -19.29
C ARG A 200 1.02 13.32 -19.44
N ALA A 201 1.29 13.99 -18.34
CA ALA A 201 1.54 15.43 -18.31
C ALA A 201 3.04 15.72 -18.19
N ASP A 202 3.67 15.14 -17.16
CA ASP A 202 5.09 15.36 -16.83
C ASP A 202 5.96 14.12 -17.05
N THR A 203 5.34 12.95 -17.28
CA THR A 203 6.03 11.68 -17.58
C THR A 203 5.96 11.36 -19.06
N SER A 204 6.93 10.59 -19.57
CA SER A 204 7.02 10.23 -20.97
C SER A 204 6.61 8.80 -21.29
N ARG A 205 6.80 7.87 -20.33
CA ARG A 205 6.64 6.42 -20.55
C ARG A 205 5.48 5.80 -19.78
N THR A 206 5.18 6.32 -18.59
CA THR A 206 4.09 5.84 -17.73
C THR A 206 3.04 6.94 -17.53
N GLU A 207 1.83 6.58 -17.08
CA GLU A 207 0.80 7.56 -16.74
C GLU A 207 1.10 8.24 -15.40
N ASP A 208 0.89 9.55 -15.31
CA ASP A 208 1.02 10.35 -14.09
C ASP A 208 -0.30 10.97 -13.62
N ASN A 209 -1.36 10.76 -14.39
CA ASN A 209 -2.73 11.13 -14.05
C ASN A 209 -3.69 10.02 -14.45
N PHE A 210 -4.71 9.79 -13.64
CA PHE A 210 -5.83 8.91 -13.98
C PHE A 210 -7.12 9.31 -13.28
N VAL A 211 -8.24 8.91 -13.89
CA VAL A 211 -9.57 8.88 -13.28
C VAL A 211 -10.22 7.55 -13.62
N ALA A 212 -10.87 6.94 -12.63
CA ALA A 212 -11.57 5.66 -12.79
C ALA A 212 -12.94 5.69 -12.13
N ILE A 213 -13.91 5.04 -12.77
CA ILE A 213 -15.19 4.64 -12.18
C ILE A 213 -15.07 3.15 -11.83
N LEU A 214 -15.42 2.79 -10.61
CA LEU A 214 -15.36 1.41 -10.13
C LEU A 214 -16.78 0.91 -9.86
N GLU A 215 -17.13 -0.21 -10.45
CA GLU A 215 -18.35 -0.94 -10.15
C GLU A 215 -18.04 -1.97 -9.05
N LEU A 216 -18.80 -1.93 -7.97
CA LEU A 216 -18.69 -2.86 -6.87
C LEU A 216 -19.67 -4.02 -7.03
N GLU A 217 -19.37 -5.13 -6.38
CA GLU A 217 -20.30 -6.24 -6.22
C GLU A 217 -21.62 -5.72 -5.60
N GLY A 218 -22.75 -6.04 -6.24
CA GLY A 218 -24.07 -5.53 -5.87
C GLY A 218 -24.39 -4.12 -6.39
N GLY A 219 -23.50 -3.46 -7.15
CA GLY A 219 -23.77 -2.22 -7.89
C GLY A 219 -23.75 -0.92 -7.07
N GLU A 220 -23.73 -0.97 -5.75
CA GLU A 220 -23.70 0.21 -4.86
C GLU A 220 -22.56 0.12 -3.84
N PRO A 221 -22.01 1.26 -3.37
CA PRO A 221 -22.18 2.63 -3.85
C PRO A 221 -21.55 2.89 -5.21
N LEU A 222 -21.88 4.02 -5.86
CA LEU A 222 -21.11 4.53 -7.01
C LEU A 222 -19.74 4.99 -6.55
N VAL A 223 -18.68 4.55 -7.23
CA VAL A 223 -17.31 4.83 -6.79
C VAL A 223 -16.51 5.53 -7.89
N THR A 224 -15.84 6.61 -7.50
CA THR A 224 -14.84 7.30 -8.34
C THR A 224 -13.49 7.36 -7.64
N VAL A 225 -12.43 7.09 -8.40
CA VAL A 225 -11.05 7.21 -7.91
C VAL A 225 -10.23 8.03 -8.89
N SER A 226 -9.45 8.98 -8.40
CA SER A 226 -8.54 9.74 -9.25
C SER A 226 -7.18 9.95 -8.58
N GLY A 227 -6.14 10.03 -9.40
CA GLY A 227 -4.78 10.32 -8.95
C GLY A 227 -4.06 11.24 -9.91
N SER A 228 -3.26 12.17 -9.38
CA SER A 228 -2.35 13.00 -10.14
C SER A 228 -1.01 13.11 -9.42
N ARG A 229 0.09 13.05 -10.18
CA ARG A 229 1.45 13.32 -9.72
C ARG A 229 2.08 14.45 -10.55
N SER A 230 1.24 15.33 -11.05
CA SER A 230 1.61 16.49 -11.87
C SER A 230 0.97 17.77 -11.34
N THR A 231 0.82 17.90 -10.02
CA THR A 231 0.24 19.08 -9.36
C THR A 231 1.26 19.75 -8.46
N ALA A 232 1.07 21.04 -8.20
CA ALA A 232 1.93 21.81 -7.29
C ALA A 232 1.52 21.65 -5.81
N GLY A 233 0.52 20.81 -5.51
CA GLY A 233 0.00 20.62 -4.17
C GLY A 233 -0.25 19.15 -3.84
N ARG A 234 -0.39 18.86 -2.55
CA ARG A 234 -0.64 17.52 -2.03
C ARG A 234 -2.00 17.47 -1.33
N SER A 235 -2.80 16.47 -1.67
CA SER A 235 -4.05 16.17 -0.99
C SER A 235 -4.40 14.68 -1.06
N GLY A 236 -5.25 14.24 -0.16
CA GLY A 236 -5.73 12.87 -0.08
C GLY A 236 -7.19 12.83 0.34
N LEU A 237 -8.08 13.34 -0.54
CA LEU A 237 -9.49 13.50 -0.24
C LEU A 237 -10.22 12.17 -0.27
N VAL A 238 -11.07 11.96 0.73
CA VAL A 238 -12.05 10.88 0.84
C VAL A 238 -13.41 11.53 1.09
N ASP A 239 -14.36 11.29 0.20
CA ASP A 239 -15.74 11.78 0.27
C ASP A 239 -16.70 10.60 0.21
N VAL A 240 -17.56 10.47 1.24
CA VAL A 240 -18.53 9.38 1.35
C VAL A 240 -19.90 9.95 1.57
N ALA A 241 -20.82 9.67 0.64
CA ALA A 241 -22.23 10.04 0.78
C ALA A 241 -23.10 8.81 1.04
N GLY A 242 -23.97 8.93 2.02
CA GLY A 242 -24.99 7.95 2.35
C GLY A 242 -26.38 8.56 2.47
N ALA A 243 -27.37 7.74 2.77
CA ALA A 243 -28.77 8.17 2.84
C ALA A 243 -29.04 9.22 3.95
N ARG A 244 -28.16 9.33 4.97
CA ARG A 244 -28.34 10.20 6.14
C ARG A 244 -27.32 11.33 6.25
N GLY A 245 -26.49 11.56 5.24
CA GLY A 245 -25.49 12.62 5.24
C GLY A 245 -24.22 12.23 4.51
N GLN A 246 -23.16 13.01 4.74
CA GLN A 246 -21.87 12.82 4.10
C GLN A 246 -20.74 12.91 5.14
N LEU A 247 -19.64 12.24 4.86
CA LEU A 247 -18.36 12.37 5.56
C LEU A 247 -17.30 12.78 4.55
N VAL A 248 -16.54 13.81 4.85
CA VAL A 248 -15.46 14.30 4.00
C VAL A 248 -14.20 14.43 4.85
N GLY A 249 -13.07 13.95 4.33
CA GLY A 249 -11.78 14.13 5.00
C GLY A 249 -10.64 14.14 4.02
N ASP A 250 -9.53 14.73 4.43
CA ASP A 250 -8.28 14.71 3.68
C ASP A 250 -7.17 14.13 4.56
N HIS A 251 -6.70 12.94 4.18
CA HIS A 251 -5.71 12.20 4.94
C HIS A 251 -4.27 12.78 4.84
N ALA A 252 -4.01 13.66 3.87
CA ALA A 252 -2.74 14.35 3.73
C ALA A 252 -2.73 15.70 4.47
N LEU A 253 -3.87 16.41 4.48
CA LEU A 253 -4.04 17.70 5.16
C LEU A 253 -4.54 17.57 6.60
N GLY A 254 -5.01 16.40 7.02
CA GLY A 254 -5.32 16.12 8.42
C GLY A 254 -6.63 16.73 8.92
N PHE A 255 -7.69 16.74 8.10
CA PHE A 255 -9.01 17.18 8.53
C PHE A 255 -10.11 16.18 8.16
N ALA A 256 -11.21 16.23 8.93
CA ALA A 256 -12.46 15.55 8.57
C ALA A 256 -13.67 16.28 9.13
N TYR A 257 -14.80 16.16 8.45
CA TYR A 257 -16.09 16.69 8.89
C TYR A 257 -17.27 15.86 8.37
N ALA A 258 -18.39 15.95 9.11
CA ALA A 258 -19.69 15.45 8.69
C ALA A 258 -20.51 16.58 8.08
N VAL A 259 -21.37 16.25 7.09
CA VAL A 259 -22.30 17.19 6.45
C VAL A 259 -23.71 16.62 6.54
N ARG A 260 -24.65 17.45 7.01
CA ARG A 260 -26.09 17.16 7.02
C ARG A 260 -26.84 18.39 6.57
N GLY A 261 -27.58 18.27 5.47
CA GLY A 261 -28.15 19.43 4.80
C GLY A 261 -27.05 20.41 4.39
N LEU A 262 -27.09 21.64 4.87
CA LEU A 262 -26.07 22.67 4.64
C LEU A 262 -25.11 22.83 5.83
N GLU A 263 -25.28 22.07 6.89
CA GLU A 263 -24.44 22.16 8.08
C GLU A 263 -23.20 21.27 7.96
N ARG A 264 -22.05 21.83 8.36
CA ARG A 264 -20.78 21.14 8.43
C ARG A 264 -20.29 21.09 9.87
N SER A 265 -20.08 19.90 10.40
CA SER A 265 -19.56 19.68 11.75
C SER A 265 -18.18 19.02 11.68
N PRO A 266 -17.11 19.63 12.23
CA PRO A 266 -15.79 19.01 12.25
C PRO A 266 -15.83 17.72 13.07
N LEU A 267 -15.07 16.70 12.63
CA LEU A 267 -14.85 15.50 13.42
C LEU A 267 -13.65 15.71 14.33
N ALA A 268 -13.80 15.32 15.60
CA ALA A 268 -12.66 15.23 16.49
C ALA A 268 -11.73 14.11 15.99
N LEU A 269 -10.52 14.47 15.63
CA LEU A 269 -9.50 13.53 15.18
C LEU A 269 -8.49 13.32 16.32
N PRO A 270 -8.08 12.06 16.59
CA PRO A 270 -6.88 11.79 17.35
C PRO A 270 -5.64 12.38 16.66
N ASP A 271 -4.51 12.44 17.37
CA ASP A 271 -3.24 12.83 16.76
C ASP A 271 -2.90 12.00 15.53
N MET A 272 -2.34 12.67 14.53
CA MET A 272 -1.90 11.99 13.31
C MET A 272 -0.76 11.02 13.63
N VAL A 273 -0.96 9.75 13.29
CA VAL A 273 0.03 8.70 13.54
C VAL A 273 0.91 8.43 12.31
N PRO A 274 2.21 8.16 12.49
CA PRO A 274 3.06 7.65 11.42
C PRO A 274 2.57 6.27 10.97
N THR A 275 1.99 6.19 9.77
CA THR A 275 1.36 4.97 9.27
C THR A 275 2.32 3.79 9.10
N VAL A 276 3.60 4.07 8.80
CA VAL A 276 4.68 3.06 8.74
C VAL A 276 4.92 2.45 10.12
N ARG A 277 4.94 3.27 11.19
CA ARG A 277 5.06 2.78 12.56
C ARG A 277 3.95 1.82 12.91
N GLU A 278 2.71 2.15 12.56
CA GLU A 278 1.57 1.29 12.87
C GLU A 278 1.59 -0.02 12.06
N ALA A 279 2.07 0.01 10.81
CA ALA A 279 2.32 -1.21 10.04
C ALA A 279 3.39 -2.10 10.70
N LEU A 280 4.48 -1.51 11.20
CA LEU A 280 5.51 -2.24 11.94
C LEU A 280 4.99 -2.83 13.26
N ARG A 281 4.15 -2.10 13.99
CA ARG A 281 3.49 -2.61 15.20
C ARG A 281 2.55 -3.77 14.88
N ALA A 282 1.81 -3.70 13.78
CA ALA A 282 0.98 -4.82 13.32
C ALA A 282 1.84 -6.03 12.93
N PHE A 283 2.97 -5.81 12.27
CA PHE A 283 3.93 -6.86 11.95
C PHE A 283 4.53 -7.49 13.22
N ALA A 284 4.88 -6.68 14.22
CA ALA A 284 5.35 -7.19 15.51
C ALA A 284 4.30 -8.09 16.20
N ARG A 285 3.01 -7.68 16.22
CA ARG A 285 1.93 -8.51 16.78
C ARG A 285 1.74 -9.82 16.02
N LEU A 286 1.81 -9.78 14.68
CA LEU A 286 1.78 -10.99 13.86
C LEU A 286 2.92 -11.96 14.27
N LEU A 287 4.14 -11.44 14.47
CA LEU A 287 5.32 -12.28 14.77
C LEU A 287 5.36 -12.78 16.22
N VAL A 288 4.95 -11.96 17.18
CA VAL A 288 5.08 -12.24 18.62
C VAL A 288 3.85 -12.92 19.17
N ALA A 289 2.66 -12.45 18.79
CA ALA A 289 1.38 -12.93 19.32
C ALA A 289 0.61 -13.85 18.35
N GLY A 290 1.10 -14.02 17.11
CA GLY A 290 0.38 -14.80 16.09
C GLY A 290 -0.95 -14.16 15.66
N GLU A 291 -1.13 -12.85 15.88
CA GLU A 291 -2.33 -12.15 15.44
C GLU A 291 -2.43 -12.18 13.92
N PRO A 292 -3.64 -12.38 13.34
CA PRO A 292 -3.80 -12.33 11.89
C PRO A 292 -3.42 -10.95 11.35
N PRO A 293 -2.80 -10.89 10.16
CA PRO A 293 -2.41 -9.60 9.56
C PRO A 293 -3.66 -8.77 9.23
N PRO A 294 -3.74 -7.51 9.69
CA PRO A 294 -4.89 -6.63 9.39
C PRO A 294 -4.95 -6.18 7.93
N VAL A 295 -3.87 -6.39 7.19
CA VAL A 295 -3.77 -6.22 5.75
C VAL A 295 -3.12 -7.47 5.20
N THR A 296 -3.89 -8.24 4.45
CA THR A 296 -3.49 -9.55 3.94
C THR A 296 -2.75 -9.43 2.61
N ILE A 297 -2.12 -10.52 2.20
CA ILE A 297 -1.50 -10.59 0.87
C ILE A 297 -2.57 -10.55 -0.23
N GLU A 298 -3.77 -11.07 0.02
CA GLU A 298 -4.92 -11.04 -0.87
C GLU A 298 -5.39 -9.61 -1.13
N ASP A 299 -5.33 -8.72 -0.13
CA ASP A 299 -5.59 -7.28 -0.32
C ASP A 299 -4.60 -6.69 -1.33
N GLY A 300 -3.32 -7.08 -1.25
CA GLY A 300 -2.30 -6.70 -2.21
C GLY A 300 -2.59 -7.21 -3.63
N VAL A 301 -3.04 -8.46 -3.76
CA VAL A 301 -3.45 -9.05 -5.05
C VAL A 301 -4.60 -8.26 -5.65
N GLN A 302 -5.67 -8.02 -4.89
CA GLN A 302 -6.85 -7.31 -5.38
C GLN A 302 -6.50 -5.89 -5.85
N ALA A 303 -5.69 -5.15 -5.09
CA ALA A 303 -5.27 -3.81 -5.47
C ALA A 303 -4.50 -3.80 -6.81
N VAL A 304 -3.64 -4.81 -7.07
CA VAL A 304 -2.92 -4.95 -8.34
C VAL A 304 -3.85 -5.34 -9.48
N LEU A 305 -4.82 -6.25 -9.26
CA LEU A 305 -5.79 -6.66 -10.28
C LEU A 305 -6.69 -5.51 -10.72
N ILE A 306 -7.12 -4.67 -9.78
CA ILE A 306 -7.89 -3.46 -10.11
C ILE A 306 -7.03 -2.49 -10.92
N ALA A 307 -5.75 -2.29 -10.53
CA ALA A 307 -4.82 -1.44 -11.27
C ALA A 307 -4.58 -1.95 -12.70
N GLU A 308 -4.43 -3.27 -12.89
CA GLU A 308 -4.28 -3.91 -14.20
C GLU A 308 -5.52 -3.71 -15.08
N ALA A 309 -6.72 -3.91 -14.51
CA ALA A 309 -7.99 -3.66 -15.20
C ALA A 309 -8.16 -2.18 -15.58
N CYS A 310 -7.74 -1.25 -14.73
CA CYS A 310 -7.74 0.19 -15.03
C CYS A 310 -6.85 0.52 -16.24
N ARG A 311 -5.63 -0.03 -16.29
CA ARG A 311 -4.74 0.15 -17.44
C ARG A 311 -5.33 -0.42 -18.72
N ALA A 312 -5.84 -1.66 -18.66
CA ALA A 312 -6.48 -2.30 -19.81
C ALA A 312 -7.72 -1.53 -20.29
N SER A 313 -8.50 -0.95 -19.36
CA SER A 313 -9.63 -0.09 -19.68
C SER A 313 -9.19 1.21 -20.40
N ALA A 314 -8.14 1.84 -19.90
CA ALA A 314 -7.62 3.08 -20.49
C ALA A 314 -7.05 2.85 -21.91
N GLU A 315 -6.39 1.72 -22.13
CA GLU A 315 -5.84 1.32 -23.44
C GLU A 315 -6.95 1.02 -24.44
N ALA A 316 -7.97 0.27 -24.02
CA ALA A 316 -9.07 -0.13 -24.91
C ALA A 316 -10.15 0.96 -25.08
N GLY A 317 -10.23 1.93 -24.18
CA GLY A 317 -11.27 2.96 -24.17
C GLY A 317 -12.66 2.46 -23.73
N GLU A 318 -12.74 1.28 -23.12
CA GLU A 318 -13.98 0.63 -22.69
C GLU A 318 -13.87 0.02 -21.27
N PRO A 319 -15.00 -0.29 -20.60
CA PRO A 319 -14.97 -0.96 -19.30
C PRO A 319 -14.28 -2.32 -19.35
N ARG A 320 -13.58 -2.69 -18.27
CA ARG A 320 -12.94 -3.99 -18.08
C ARG A 320 -13.39 -4.64 -16.78
N ALA A 321 -13.64 -5.95 -16.84
CA ALA A 321 -13.86 -6.75 -15.64
C ALA A 321 -12.56 -6.87 -14.84
N VAL A 322 -12.68 -6.86 -13.52
CA VAL A 322 -11.59 -7.22 -12.61
C VAL A 322 -11.61 -8.73 -12.44
N SER A 323 -10.47 -9.39 -12.71
CA SER A 323 -10.33 -10.83 -12.51
C SER A 323 -10.29 -11.14 -11.01
N LEU A 324 -11.45 -11.44 -10.42
CA LEU A 324 -11.50 -11.88 -9.02
C LEU A 324 -10.74 -13.19 -8.85
N PRO A 325 -10.14 -13.47 -7.68
CA PRO A 325 -9.64 -14.80 -7.36
C PRO A 325 -10.80 -15.77 -7.48
N SER A 326 -10.57 -16.94 -8.10
CA SER A 326 -11.52 -18.03 -7.96
C SER A 326 -11.72 -18.31 -6.47
N ALA A 327 -12.97 -18.34 -6.01
CA ALA A 327 -13.27 -18.76 -4.65
C ALA A 327 -12.49 -20.07 -4.40
N ALA A 328 -11.67 -20.08 -3.35
CA ALA A 328 -11.03 -21.30 -2.92
C ALA A 328 -12.14 -22.28 -2.56
N VAL A 329 -12.24 -23.36 -3.31
CA VAL A 329 -13.14 -24.49 -3.04
C VAL A 329 -12.64 -25.22 -1.80
#